data_e731cc97feed8c361a1b07c08f0bc733
#
_entry.id   e731cc97feed8c361a1b07c08f0bc733
#
_cell.length_a   1.000
_cell.length_b   1.000
_cell.length_c   1.000
_cell.angle_alpha   90.00
_cell.angle_beta   90.00
_cell.angle_gamma   90.00
#
_symmetry.space_group_name_H-M   'P 1'
#
loop_
_entity.id
_entity.type
_entity.pdbx_description
1 polymer ?
#
loop_
_entity_poly.entity_id
_entity_poly.type
_entity_poly.pdbx_seq_one_letter_code
_entity_poly.pdbx_strand_id
1 'polypeptide(L)'
;MSASARLKALGIELPEVAKPLASYLPAVRSGNLVYTSGQLPMQVGQLAATGKVGADVTPEQGKALARICALNALAAVDSLVGIDAITRVVKVVGFVASASGFNGQPGVVNGASNLLAEVFGDRGSHARSAVGVAELPLDSPVEVG
;
A
#
# COMPACT_ATOMS: atom_id res chain seq x y z
N MET A 1 19.22 -0.86 -11.61
CA MET A 1 18.25 -1.89 -12.00
C MET A 1 16.86 -1.25 -12.02
N SER A 2 16.07 -1.51 -13.05
CA SER A 2 14.69 -0.99 -13.15
C SER A 2 13.78 -1.60 -12.09
N ALA A 3 12.65 -0.94 -11.83
CA ALA A 3 11.65 -1.45 -10.89
C ALA A 3 11.12 -2.82 -11.35
N SER A 4 10.81 -2.98 -12.64
CA SER A 4 10.34 -4.27 -13.18
C SER A 4 11.38 -5.37 -13.03
N ALA A 5 12.66 -5.07 -13.23
CA ALA A 5 13.74 -6.03 -13.03
C ALA A 5 13.90 -6.41 -11.56
N ARG A 6 13.74 -5.46 -10.64
CA ARG A 6 13.78 -5.73 -9.20
C ARG A 6 12.60 -6.60 -8.76
N LEU A 7 11.39 -6.32 -9.24
CA LEU A 7 10.22 -7.15 -8.97
C LEU A 7 10.48 -8.59 -9.41
N LYS A 8 11.01 -8.77 -10.60
CA LYS A 8 11.34 -10.10 -11.12
C LYS A 8 12.40 -10.80 -10.26
N ALA A 9 13.45 -10.10 -9.89
CA ALA A 9 14.51 -10.64 -9.04
C ALA A 9 14.00 -11.03 -7.65
N LEU A 10 13.02 -10.32 -7.11
CA LEU A 10 12.37 -10.61 -5.84
C LEU A 10 11.29 -11.70 -5.94
N GLY A 11 10.98 -12.16 -7.14
CA GLY A 11 9.90 -13.12 -7.36
C GLY A 11 8.51 -12.55 -7.13
N ILE A 12 8.35 -11.24 -7.31
CA ILE A 12 7.08 -10.54 -7.09
C ILE A 12 6.39 -10.32 -8.42
N GLU A 13 5.17 -10.84 -8.56
CA GLU A 13 4.23 -10.46 -9.61
C GLU A 13 3.25 -9.43 -9.04
N LEU A 14 3.07 -8.31 -9.75
CA LEU A 14 2.06 -7.34 -9.36
C LEU A 14 0.66 -7.96 -9.53
N PRO A 15 -0.24 -7.74 -8.56
CA PRO A 15 -1.61 -8.23 -8.68
C PRO A 15 -2.36 -7.51 -9.79
N GLU A 16 -3.52 -8.05 -10.17
CA GLU A 16 -4.48 -7.29 -10.96
C GLU A 16 -4.92 -6.06 -10.19
N VAL A 17 -5.22 -4.98 -10.92
CA VAL A 17 -5.69 -3.74 -10.31
C VAL A 17 -7.00 -4.00 -9.57
N ALA A 18 -7.04 -3.66 -8.29
CA ALA A 18 -8.24 -3.80 -7.49
C ALA A 18 -9.34 -2.86 -8.02
N LYS A 19 -10.56 -3.39 -8.15
CA LYS A 19 -11.70 -2.58 -8.59
C LYS A 19 -12.05 -1.54 -7.52
N PRO A 20 -12.28 -0.28 -7.93
CA PRO A 20 -12.74 0.74 -6.99
C PRO A 20 -14.06 0.35 -6.34
N LEU A 21 -14.19 0.62 -5.04
CA LEU A 21 -15.40 0.34 -4.27
C LEU A 21 -16.47 1.41 -4.47
N ALA A 22 -16.17 2.52 -5.12
CA ALA A 22 -17.04 3.67 -5.31
C ALA A 22 -16.68 4.42 -6.60
N SER A 23 -17.20 5.64 -6.76
CA SER A 23 -17.04 6.46 -7.97
C SER A 23 -15.67 7.14 -8.00
N TYR A 24 -14.59 6.40 -8.23
CA TYR A 24 -13.25 6.95 -8.38
C TYR A 24 -12.38 6.01 -9.23
N LEU A 25 -11.18 6.48 -9.60
CA LEU A 25 -10.19 5.72 -10.36
C LEU A 25 -9.10 5.18 -9.44
N PRO A 26 -8.45 4.05 -9.77
CA PRO A 26 -7.34 3.51 -8.97
C PRO A 26 -6.14 4.43 -8.91
N ALA A 27 -5.87 5.16 -9.98
CA ALA A 27 -4.78 6.12 -10.05
C ALA A 27 -5.09 7.22 -11.05
N VAL A 28 -4.49 8.38 -10.84
CA VAL A 28 -4.66 9.57 -11.70
C VAL A 28 -3.29 10.21 -11.91
N ARG A 29 -2.99 10.60 -13.14
CA ARG A 29 -1.81 11.39 -13.46
C ARG A 29 -2.17 12.87 -13.57
N SER A 30 -1.36 13.72 -12.95
CA SER A 30 -1.45 15.18 -13.08
C SER A 30 -0.03 15.72 -13.27
N GLY A 31 0.27 16.23 -14.45
CA GLY A 31 1.63 16.64 -14.80
C GLY A 31 2.60 15.48 -14.70
N ASN A 32 3.63 15.63 -13.89
CA ASN A 32 4.63 14.60 -13.63
C ASN A 32 4.36 13.80 -12.34
N LEU A 33 3.19 13.96 -11.74
CA LEU A 33 2.79 13.23 -10.54
C LEU A 33 1.71 12.21 -10.85
N VAL A 34 1.80 11.07 -10.20
CA VAL A 34 0.77 10.03 -10.20
C VAL A 34 0.28 9.87 -8.78
N TYR A 35 -1.03 9.96 -8.61
CA TYR A 35 -1.71 9.74 -7.33
C TYR A 35 -2.45 8.43 -7.37
N THR A 36 -2.29 7.60 -6.36
CA THR A 36 -3.12 6.40 -6.21
C THR A 36 -4.26 6.68 -5.26
N SER A 37 -5.39 6.04 -5.51
CA SER A 37 -6.42 5.91 -4.49
C SER A 37 -5.89 5.04 -3.35
N GLY A 38 -6.41 5.23 -2.13
CA GLY A 38 -6.08 4.38 -1.01
C GLY A 38 -6.41 2.93 -1.32
N GLN A 39 -5.46 2.03 -1.06
CA GLN A 39 -5.62 0.61 -1.33
C GLN A 39 -5.84 -0.17 -0.05
N LEU A 40 -6.81 -1.06 -0.08
CA LEU A 40 -7.03 -2.05 0.97
C LEU A 40 -6.19 -3.31 0.66
N PRO A 41 -5.98 -4.20 1.64
CA PRO A 41 -5.20 -5.42 1.42
C PRO A 41 -6.02 -6.50 0.71
N MET A 42 -6.46 -6.20 -0.49
CA MET A 42 -7.26 -7.10 -1.33
C MET A 42 -6.36 -8.15 -1.97
N GLN A 43 -6.79 -9.40 -1.91
CA GLN A 43 -6.19 -10.51 -2.65
C GLN A 43 -7.30 -11.30 -3.32
N VAL A 44 -7.23 -11.43 -4.65
CA VAL A 44 -8.20 -12.18 -5.46
C VAL A 44 -9.65 -11.74 -5.17
N GLY A 45 -9.86 -10.42 -5.09
CA GLY A 45 -11.18 -9.83 -4.91
C GLY A 45 -11.72 -9.87 -3.48
N GLN A 46 -10.94 -10.30 -2.51
CA GLN A 46 -11.34 -10.39 -1.10
C GLN A 46 -10.31 -9.72 -0.19
N LEU A 47 -10.77 -9.18 0.94
CA LEU A 47 -9.85 -8.72 1.98
C LEU A 47 -9.10 -9.91 2.57
N ALA A 48 -7.79 -9.75 2.73
CA ALA A 48 -6.95 -10.79 3.35
C ALA A 48 -7.26 -10.98 4.85
N ALA A 49 -7.76 -9.95 5.52
CA ALA A 49 -8.17 -10.00 6.93
C ALA A 49 -9.08 -8.82 7.25
N THR A 50 -9.81 -8.91 8.36
CA THR A 50 -10.65 -7.85 8.91
C THR A 50 -10.35 -7.67 10.39
N GLY A 51 -10.73 -6.51 10.95
CA GLY A 51 -10.56 -6.20 12.36
C GLY A 51 -9.53 -5.12 12.61
N LYS A 52 -9.31 -4.79 13.88
CA LYS A 52 -8.40 -3.71 14.29
C LYS A 52 -7.05 -4.25 14.70
N VAL A 53 -6.01 -3.55 14.30
CA VAL A 53 -4.64 -3.86 14.73
C VAL A 53 -4.50 -3.56 16.22
N GLY A 54 -3.95 -4.50 16.95
CA GLY A 54 -3.86 -4.46 18.40
C GLY A 54 -5.01 -5.19 19.11
N ALA A 55 -6.01 -5.67 18.36
CA ALA A 55 -7.10 -6.53 18.84
C ALA A 55 -7.12 -7.83 18.04
N ASP A 56 -8.02 -7.92 17.03
CA ASP A 56 -8.16 -9.15 16.22
C ASP A 56 -6.96 -9.38 15.28
N VAL A 57 -6.26 -8.32 14.92
CA VAL A 57 -5.09 -8.35 14.02
C VAL A 57 -3.86 -7.96 14.80
N THR A 58 -2.81 -8.79 14.75
CA THR A 58 -1.53 -8.46 15.38
C THR A 58 -0.79 -7.38 14.59
N PRO A 59 0.15 -6.63 15.22
CA PRO A 59 1.00 -5.69 14.48
C PRO A 59 1.77 -6.35 13.33
N GLU A 60 2.25 -7.56 13.50
CA GLU A 60 2.98 -8.31 12.46
C GLU A 60 2.06 -8.66 11.28
N GLN A 61 0.84 -9.09 11.56
CA GLN A 61 -0.16 -9.31 10.52
C GLN A 61 -0.50 -8.00 9.81
N GLY A 62 -0.69 -6.93 10.56
CA GLY A 62 -0.94 -5.60 10.01
C GLY A 62 0.16 -5.15 9.06
N LYS A 63 1.43 -5.40 9.41
CA LYS A 63 2.58 -5.09 8.58
C LYS A 63 2.55 -5.88 7.26
N ALA A 64 2.25 -7.16 7.30
CA ALA A 64 2.10 -7.97 6.10
C ALA A 64 0.94 -7.48 5.21
N LEU A 65 -0.15 -7.03 5.83
CA LEU A 65 -1.31 -6.49 5.12
C LEU A 65 -0.99 -5.13 4.47
N ALA A 66 -0.21 -4.28 5.13
CA ALA A 66 0.27 -3.02 4.54
C ALA A 66 1.12 -3.26 3.29
N ARG A 67 1.92 -4.33 3.27
CA ARG A 67 2.67 -4.75 2.08
C ARG A 67 1.73 -5.09 0.93
N ILE A 68 0.65 -5.81 1.19
CA ILE A 68 -0.37 -6.14 0.17
C ILE A 68 -1.02 -4.86 -0.37
N CYS A 69 -1.36 -3.91 0.50
CA CYS A 69 -1.87 -2.60 0.07
C CYS A 69 -0.90 -1.91 -0.89
N ALA A 70 0.38 -1.90 -0.57
CA ALA A 70 1.40 -1.28 -1.43
C ALA A 70 1.55 -1.99 -2.77
N LEU A 71 1.46 -3.31 -2.80
CA LEU A 71 1.44 -4.07 -4.07
C LEU A 71 0.25 -3.68 -4.93
N ASN A 72 -0.93 -3.50 -4.33
CA ASN A 72 -2.11 -3.03 -5.05
C ASN A 72 -1.94 -1.60 -5.57
N ALA A 73 -1.28 -0.73 -4.81
CA ALA A 73 -0.96 0.63 -5.27
C ALA A 73 0.03 0.61 -6.45
N LEU A 74 1.06 -0.22 -6.39
CA LEU A 74 2.01 -0.39 -7.50
C LEU A 74 1.32 -0.95 -8.75
N ALA A 75 0.38 -1.87 -8.59
CA ALA A 75 -0.42 -2.38 -9.71
C ALA A 75 -1.24 -1.26 -10.37
N ALA A 76 -1.84 -0.37 -9.58
CA ALA A 76 -2.58 0.78 -10.09
C ALA A 76 -1.67 1.73 -10.88
N VAL A 77 -0.49 2.03 -10.36
CA VAL A 77 0.51 2.87 -11.05
C VAL A 77 0.96 2.20 -12.35
N ASP A 78 1.29 0.92 -12.29
CA ASP A 78 1.75 0.16 -13.46
C ASP A 78 0.71 0.16 -14.59
N SER A 79 -0.57 0.00 -14.25
CA SER A 79 -1.65 0.02 -15.24
C SER A 79 -1.84 1.38 -15.91
N LEU A 80 -1.46 2.47 -15.24
CA LEU A 80 -1.64 3.81 -15.75
C LEU A 80 -0.46 4.29 -16.60
N VAL A 81 0.77 4.12 -16.11
CA VAL A 81 1.98 4.68 -16.73
C VAL A 81 3.10 3.67 -16.94
N GLY A 82 2.97 2.45 -16.42
CA GLY A 82 4.06 1.48 -16.35
C GLY A 82 4.98 1.76 -15.17
N ILE A 83 5.32 0.71 -14.43
CA ILE A 83 6.10 0.84 -13.19
C ILE A 83 7.49 1.45 -13.44
N ASP A 84 8.08 1.20 -14.61
CA ASP A 84 9.42 1.71 -14.94
C ASP A 84 9.45 3.20 -15.29
N ALA A 85 8.27 3.82 -15.48
CA ALA A 85 8.16 5.26 -15.66
C ALA A 85 8.34 6.03 -14.34
N ILE A 86 8.26 5.36 -13.21
CA ILE A 86 8.38 5.98 -11.89
C ILE A 86 9.84 6.28 -11.59
N THR A 87 10.16 7.55 -11.39
CA THR A 87 11.51 8.02 -11.06
C THR A 87 11.73 8.11 -9.57
N ARG A 88 10.68 8.31 -8.79
CA ARG A 88 10.76 8.43 -7.33
C ARG A 88 9.38 8.22 -6.68
N VAL A 89 9.38 7.63 -5.50
CA VAL A 89 8.22 7.65 -4.61
C VAL A 89 8.28 8.94 -3.80
N VAL A 90 7.21 9.71 -3.80
CA VAL A 90 7.17 11.04 -3.16
C VAL A 90 6.58 10.97 -1.76
N LYS A 91 5.40 10.39 -1.63
CA LYS A 91 4.64 10.37 -0.38
C LYS A 91 3.86 9.08 -0.24
N VAL A 92 3.87 8.53 0.96
CA VAL A 92 3.03 7.40 1.35
C VAL A 92 2.17 7.83 2.52
N VAL A 93 0.89 7.52 2.46
CA VAL A 93 -0.05 7.74 3.55
C VAL A 93 -0.62 6.39 3.97
N GLY A 94 -0.36 6.01 5.21
CA GLY A 94 -0.85 4.78 5.79
C GLY A 94 -1.88 5.04 6.90
N PHE A 95 -3.02 4.37 6.81
CA PHE A 95 -4.07 4.41 7.81
C PHE A 95 -4.19 3.04 8.44
N VAL A 96 -4.21 2.99 9.77
CA VAL A 96 -4.31 1.74 10.52
C VAL A 96 -5.54 1.80 11.41
N ALA A 97 -6.51 0.93 11.14
CA ALA A 97 -7.65 0.76 12.05
C ALA A 97 -7.10 0.21 13.36
N SER A 98 -7.09 1.05 14.38
CA SER A 98 -6.33 0.81 15.60
C SER A 98 -7.24 0.52 16.77
N ALA A 99 -6.94 -0.55 17.53
CA ALA A 99 -7.55 -0.78 18.81
C ALA A 99 -7.19 0.36 19.78
N SER A 100 -8.02 0.59 20.77
CA SER A 100 -7.76 1.62 21.79
C SER A 100 -6.39 1.39 22.41
N GLY A 101 -5.57 2.44 22.44
CA GLY A 101 -4.23 2.39 23.01
C GLY A 101 -3.13 1.86 22.10
N PHE A 102 -3.46 1.38 20.91
CA PHE A 102 -2.44 0.94 19.96
C PHE A 102 -1.80 2.15 19.28
N ASN A 103 -0.49 2.31 19.43
CA ASN A 103 0.29 3.42 18.88
C ASN A 103 1.41 2.97 17.92
N GLY A 104 1.40 1.72 17.49
CA GLY A 104 2.43 1.14 16.64
C GLY A 104 2.19 1.31 15.14
N GLN A 105 1.41 2.31 14.70
CA GLN A 105 1.11 2.54 13.30
C GLN A 105 2.36 2.66 12.41
N PRO A 106 3.44 3.35 12.82
CA PRO A 106 4.65 3.40 11.99
C PRO A 106 5.23 2.03 11.66
N GLY A 107 5.27 1.12 12.63
CA GLY A 107 5.77 -0.25 12.40
C GLY A 107 4.89 -1.04 11.42
N VAL A 108 3.58 -0.87 11.50
CA VAL A 108 2.62 -1.49 10.57
C VAL A 108 2.84 -0.97 9.16
N VAL A 109 2.89 0.34 8.99
CA VAL A 109 3.04 0.96 7.65
C VAL A 109 4.43 0.68 7.06
N ASN A 110 5.42 0.30 7.86
CA ASN A 110 6.70 -0.16 7.35
C ASN A 110 6.58 -1.34 6.38
N GLY A 111 5.52 -2.12 6.45
CA GLY A 111 5.26 -3.17 5.46
C GLY A 111 5.18 -2.62 4.04
N ALA A 112 4.56 -1.47 3.87
CA ALA A 112 4.52 -0.75 2.59
C ALA A 112 5.87 -0.09 2.28
N SER A 113 6.43 0.66 3.22
CA SER A 113 7.69 1.39 3.01
C SER A 113 8.86 0.48 2.66
N ASN A 114 8.95 -0.67 3.32
CA ASN A 114 10.02 -1.65 3.04
C ASN A 114 9.90 -2.22 1.64
N LEU A 115 8.68 -2.51 1.18
CA LEU A 115 8.46 -2.97 -0.20
C LEU A 115 8.94 -1.93 -1.21
N LEU A 116 8.62 -0.67 -0.99
CA LEU A 116 9.03 0.41 -1.90
C LEU A 116 10.55 0.54 -1.96
N ALA A 117 11.24 0.36 -0.84
CA ALA A 117 12.70 0.32 -0.81
C ALA A 117 13.26 -0.87 -1.59
N GLU A 118 12.64 -2.04 -1.46
CA GLU A 118 13.05 -3.24 -2.21
C GLU A 118 12.87 -3.05 -3.73
N VAL A 119 11.76 -2.44 -4.14
CA VAL A 119 11.42 -2.29 -5.57
C VAL A 119 12.22 -1.15 -6.23
N PHE A 120 12.39 -0.03 -5.55
CA PHE A 120 12.95 1.19 -6.14
C PHE A 120 14.37 1.54 -5.64
N GLY A 121 14.87 0.87 -4.60
CA GLY A 121 16.13 1.27 -3.96
C GLY A 121 16.00 2.68 -3.36
N ASP A 122 17.02 3.51 -3.54
CA ASP A 122 17.02 4.88 -2.99
C ASP A 122 15.88 5.74 -3.53
N ARG A 123 15.39 5.47 -4.73
CA ARG A 123 14.23 6.16 -5.32
C ARG A 123 12.92 5.83 -4.60
N GLY A 124 12.90 4.78 -3.80
CA GLY A 124 11.77 4.41 -2.96
C GLY A 124 11.69 5.18 -1.64
N SER A 125 12.72 5.93 -1.27
CA SER A 125 12.69 6.76 -0.06
C SER A 125 11.70 7.91 -0.22
N HIS A 126 10.78 8.04 0.74
CA HIS A 126 9.60 8.89 0.61
C HIS A 126 9.28 9.60 1.92
N ALA A 127 8.52 10.69 1.82
CA ALA A 127 7.85 11.28 2.97
C ALA A 127 6.63 10.43 3.35
N ARG A 128 6.23 10.46 4.60
CA ARG A 128 5.18 9.55 5.06
C ARG A 128 4.32 10.14 6.18
N SER A 129 3.03 9.77 6.15
CA SER A 129 2.16 9.85 7.32
C SER A 129 1.66 8.43 7.64
N ALA A 130 1.71 8.05 8.91
CA ALA A 130 1.23 6.76 9.40
C ALA A 130 0.40 7.05 10.65
N VAL A 131 -0.92 6.93 10.52
CA VAL A 131 -1.86 7.36 11.55
C VAL A 131 -2.89 6.29 11.86
N GLY A 132 -3.40 6.32 13.09
CA GLY A 132 -4.50 5.48 13.52
C GLY A 132 -5.83 6.11 13.15
N VAL A 133 -6.78 5.27 12.77
CA VAL A 133 -8.18 5.64 12.53
C VAL A 133 -9.10 4.69 13.29
N ALA A 134 -10.31 5.14 13.56
CA ALA A 134 -11.29 4.31 14.29
C ALA A 134 -11.80 3.16 13.41
N GLU A 135 -12.09 3.42 12.15
CA GLU A 135 -12.67 2.46 11.22
C GLU A 135 -12.10 2.67 9.82
N LEU A 136 -12.06 1.60 9.04
CA LEU A 136 -11.77 1.64 7.61
C LEU A 136 -12.87 0.92 6.83
N PRO A 137 -13.02 1.19 5.52
CA PRO A 137 -14.02 0.49 4.71
C PRO A 137 -13.88 -1.02 4.81
N LEU A 138 -15.01 -1.72 4.82
CA LEU A 138 -15.10 -3.18 4.88
C LEU A 138 -14.44 -3.80 6.12
N ASP A 139 -14.30 -3.03 7.19
CA ASP A 139 -13.59 -3.45 8.40
C ASP A 139 -12.12 -3.82 8.12
N SER A 140 -11.51 -3.16 7.12
CA SER A 140 -10.11 -3.39 6.78
C SER A 140 -9.21 -2.93 7.93
N PRO A 141 -8.12 -3.68 8.23
CA PRO A 141 -7.16 -3.27 9.25
C PRO A 141 -6.24 -2.13 8.82
N VAL A 142 -5.98 -2.02 7.53
CA VAL A 142 -5.02 -1.04 6.99
C VAL A 142 -5.50 -0.52 5.64
N GLU A 143 -5.03 0.67 5.29
CA GLU A 143 -5.19 1.27 3.97
C GLU A 143 -3.93 2.07 3.66
N VAL A 144 -3.40 1.95 2.44
CA VAL A 144 -2.20 2.68 2.01
C VAL A 144 -2.43 3.32 0.66
N GLY A 145 -2.04 4.56 0.56
CA GLY A 145 -2.03 5.30 -0.70
C GLY A 145 -0.80 6.18 -0.87
#